data_b7be51e77f10ccb92c761f2e528de2cf
#
_entry.id   b7be51e77f10ccb92c761f2e528de2cf
#
_cell.length_a   1.000
_cell.length_b   1.000
_cell.length_c   1.000
_cell.angle_alpha   90.00
_cell.angle_beta   90.00
_cell.angle_gamma   90.00
#
_symmetry.space_group_name_H-M   'P 1'
#
loop_
_entity.id
_entity.type
_entity.pdbx_description
1 polymer ?
#
loop_
_entity_poly.entity_id
_entity_poly.type
_entity_poly.pdbx_seq_one_letter_code
_entity_poly.pdbx_strand_id
1 'polypeptide(L)'
;MNKTSVLMVMVSVVLAGICGCGPEKTPQTGFLSDYSKLQEGANSSLRYINKDALGKYTGFIVDPIAARFLAGTKAVKAKSEGQLSEQDISDLANYLHSAIIKAISDAGYKIEYRSSPGIARIRVAITDLEKTNVALAAVPQARMLTGAGVGGAAMEAEIVDSMTGKQIAAVVETKAGSRVPFTGLSDWGGAKSAMDEWASRLRQRLDEAQSQR
;
A
#
# COMPACT_ATOMS: atom_id res chain seq x y z
N MET A 1 59.18 14.57 53.50
CA MET A 1 58.56 13.25 53.42
C MET A 1 57.13 13.47 52.91
N ASN A 2 56.93 13.56 51.56
CA ASN A 2 55.62 13.81 50.97
C ASN A 2 55.22 12.61 50.14
N LYS A 3 54.17 11.98 50.55
CA LYS A 3 53.50 10.87 49.76
C LYS A 3 52.48 11.49 48.81
N THR A 4 52.78 11.55 47.55
CA THR A 4 51.87 11.92 46.50
C THR A 4 51.09 10.69 46.08
N SER A 5 49.80 10.65 46.42
CA SER A 5 48.82 9.64 45.93
C SER A 5 48.39 10.00 44.51
N VAL A 6 48.72 9.14 43.57
CA VAL A 6 48.23 9.23 42.19
C VAL A 6 46.83 8.59 42.14
N LEU A 7 45.83 9.42 41.92
CA LEU A 7 44.42 8.99 41.68
C LEU A 7 44.26 8.61 40.22
N MET A 8 44.19 7.32 39.94
CA MET A 8 43.96 6.76 38.60
C MET A 8 42.47 6.81 38.31
N VAL A 9 42.04 7.78 37.46
CA VAL A 9 40.67 7.88 36.99
C VAL A 9 40.48 6.90 35.83
N MET A 10 39.75 5.81 36.08
CA MET A 10 39.27 4.92 35.01
C MET A 10 38.12 5.60 34.27
N VAL A 11 38.36 6.05 33.06
CA VAL A 11 37.34 6.49 32.12
C VAL A 11 36.75 5.25 31.47
N SER A 12 35.59 4.83 31.95
CA SER A 12 34.78 3.80 31.29
C SER A 12 34.10 4.40 30.07
N VAL A 13 34.62 4.10 28.89
CA VAL A 13 33.94 4.41 27.60
C VAL A 13 32.76 3.47 27.45
N VAL A 14 31.57 3.98 27.73
CA VAL A 14 30.30 3.31 27.37
C VAL A 14 30.13 3.45 25.85
N LEU A 15 30.44 2.39 25.11
CA LEU A 15 30.03 2.26 23.71
C LEU A 15 28.49 2.15 23.68
N ALA A 16 27.82 3.29 23.53
CA ALA A 16 26.41 3.29 23.18
C ALA A 16 26.28 2.69 21.75
N GLY A 17 25.84 1.45 21.69
CA GLY A 17 25.44 0.81 20.44
C GLY A 17 24.35 1.65 19.79
N ILE A 18 24.68 2.32 18.70
CA ILE A 18 23.70 2.95 17.81
C ILE A 18 22.95 1.80 17.16
N CYS A 19 21.80 1.39 17.74
CA CYS A 19 20.80 0.60 17.04
C CYS A 19 20.36 1.46 15.84
N GLY A 20 20.96 1.21 14.69
CA GLY A 20 20.54 1.79 13.43
C GLY A 20 19.11 1.33 13.15
N CYS A 21 18.13 2.18 13.42
CA CYS A 21 16.80 2.07 12.82
C CYS A 21 16.98 2.29 11.32
N GLY A 22 17.32 1.22 10.59
CA GLY A 22 17.17 1.22 9.13
C GLY A 22 15.70 1.46 8.79
N PRO A 23 15.38 2.07 7.64
CA PRO A 23 13.99 2.25 7.23
C PRO A 23 13.30 0.88 7.28
N GLU A 24 12.17 0.83 7.97
CA GLU A 24 11.36 -0.39 8.08
C GLU A 24 10.94 -0.82 6.67
N LYS A 25 11.49 -1.95 6.22
CA LYS A 25 11.20 -2.45 4.87
C LYS A 25 9.73 -2.80 4.81
N THR A 26 9.03 -2.23 3.81
CA THR A 26 7.64 -2.58 3.54
C THR A 26 7.53 -4.11 3.39
N PRO A 27 6.71 -4.78 4.23
CA PRO A 27 6.60 -6.23 4.20
C PRO A 27 6.13 -6.71 2.83
N GLN A 28 6.74 -7.79 2.32
CA GLN A 28 6.41 -8.42 1.05
C GLN A 28 5.74 -9.76 1.32
N THR A 29 4.54 -9.98 0.74
CA THR A 29 3.73 -11.18 1.00
C THR A 29 4.02 -12.35 0.05
N GLY A 30 4.84 -12.13 -0.97
CA GLY A 30 5.08 -13.09 -2.05
C GLY A 30 3.94 -13.14 -3.08
N PHE A 31 3.08 -12.10 -3.13
CA PHE A 31 1.98 -12.03 -4.08
C PHE A 31 2.43 -11.63 -5.49
N LEU A 32 3.40 -10.71 -5.60
CA LEU A 32 3.91 -10.25 -6.89
C LEU A 32 4.74 -11.34 -7.57
N SER A 33 4.71 -11.37 -8.89
CA SER A 33 5.52 -12.29 -9.70
C SER A 33 7.01 -11.99 -9.65
N ASP A 34 7.40 -10.72 -9.44
CA ASP A 34 8.79 -10.27 -9.38
C ASP A 34 8.92 -9.01 -8.51
N TYR A 35 9.74 -9.09 -7.47
CA TYR A 35 10.05 -7.97 -6.57
C TYR A 35 11.39 -7.30 -6.91
N SER A 36 12.22 -7.93 -7.75
CA SER A 36 13.60 -7.50 -8.00
C SER A 36 13.71 -6.14 -8.69
N LYS A 37 12.66 -5.74 -9.40
CA LYS A 37 12.59 -4.47 -10.14
C LYS A 37 12.05 -3.30 -9.32
N LEU A 38 11.53 -3.57 -8.14
CA LEU A 38 10.95 -2.55 -7.29
C LEU A 38 12.02 -1.56 -6.81
N GLN A 39 11.72 -0.29 -6.92
CA GLN A 39 12.55 0.82 -6.46
C GLN A 39 11.78 1.65 -5.44
N GLU A 40 12.48 2.27 -4.51
CA GLU A 40 11.87 3.18 -3.55
C GLU A 40 11.18 4.33 -4.27
N GLY A 41 9.95 4.59 -3.85
CA GLY A 41 9.13 5.69 -4.30
C GLY A 41 8.85 6.69 -3.18
N ALA A 42 7.98 7.64 -3.44
CA ALA A 42 7.50 8.56 -2.41
C ALA A 42 6.70 7.80 -1.33
N ASN A 43 6.74 8.29 -0.09
CA ASN A 43 5.95 7.77 1.05
C ASN A 43 6.22 6.28 1.37
N SER A 44 7.48 5.85 1.33
CA SER A 44 7.89 4.47 1.62
C SER A 44 7.21 3.40 0.73
N SER A 45 6.73 3.79 -0.44
CA SER A 45 6.23 2.83 -1.43
C SER A 45 7.39 2.23 -2.22
N LEU A 46 7.25 0.95 -2.61
CA LEU A 46 8.12 0.32 -3.59
C LEU A 46 7.36 0.23 -4.92
N ARG A 47 7.99 0.59 -6.05
CA ARG A 47 7.32 0.61 -7.35
C ARG A 47 8.23 0.31 -8.51
N TYR A 48 7.64 -0.29 -9.53
CA TYR A 48 8.21 -0.49 -10.85
C TYR A 48 7.17 -0.19 -11.93
N ILE A 49 7.53 0.54 -12.98
CA ILE A 49 6.64 0.81 -14.13
C ILE A 49 7.48 0.84 -15.40
N ASN A 50 7.13 -0.01 -16.35
CA ASN A 50 7.59 0.08 -17.74
C ASN A 50 6.54 0.84 -18.56
N LYS A 51 6.71 2.17 -18.69
CA LYS A 51 5.75 3.06 -19.37
C LYS A 51 5.56 2.69 -20.83
N ASP A 52 6.63 2.38 -21.55
CA ASP A 52 6.60 2.03 -22.98
C ASP A 52 5.82 0.73 -23.23
N ALA A 53 5.92 -0.22 -22.29
CA ALA A 53 5.13 -1.43 -22.36
C ALA A 53 3.66 -1.17 -22.02
N LEU A 54 3.38 -0.39 -20.96
CA LEU A 54 2.01 -0.08 -20.52
C LEU A 54 1.20 0.60 -21.64
N GLY A 55 1.81 1.52 -22.37
CA GLY A 55 1.19 2.22 -23.49
C GLY A 55 0.70 1.31 -24.64
N LYS A 56 1.13 0.05 -24.72
CA LYS A 56 0.75 -0.88 -25.80
C LYS A 56 -0.58 -1.60 -25.56
N TYR A 57 -1.09 -1.56 -24.33
CA TYR A 57 -2.32 -2.27 -23.97
C TYR A 57 -3.56 -1.42 -24.23
N THR A 58 -4.62 -2.06 -24.72
CA THR A 58 -5.90 -1.43 -25.07
C THR A 58 -7.03 -1.81 -24.14
N GLY A 59 -6.82 -2.80 -23.30
CA GLY A 59 -7.79 -3.28 -22.32
C GLY A 59 -7.13 -4.04 -21.17
N PHE A 60 -7.92 -4.27 -20.15
CA PHE A 60 -7.46 -4.90 -18.91
C PHE A 60 -8.42 -5.98 -18.43
N ILE A 61 -7.85 -7.07 -17.92
CA ILE A 61 -8.54 -8.02 -17.05
C ILE A 61 -8.25 -7.59 -15.62
N VAL A 62 -9.25 -7.50 -14.78
CA VAL A 62 -9.08 -7.23 -13.34
C VAL A 62 -9.43 -8.51 -12.59
N ASP A 63 -8.43 -9.11 -11.95
CA ASP A 63 -8.65 -10.30 -11.12
C ASP A 63 -9.39 -9.93 -9.83
N PRO A 64 -10.14 -10.86 -9.22
CA PRO A 64 -10.68 -10.67 -7.87
C PRO A 64 -9.56 -10.26 -6.89
N ILE A 65 -9.87 -9.30 -6.01
CA ILE A 65 -8.89 -8.81 -5.04
C ILE A 65 -8.62 -9.88 -3.97
N ALA A 66 -7.36 -10.24 -3.80
CA ALA A 66 -6.94 -11.18 -2.76
C ALA A 66 -6.77 -10.48 -1.40
N ALA A 67 -6.86 -11.25 -0.31
CA ALA A 67 -6.40 -10.82 1.03
C ALA A 67 -5.17 -11.67 1.41
N ARG A 68 -4.05 -11.02 1.74
CA ARG A 68 -2.76 -11.64 2.04
C ARG A 68 -2.12 -11.02 3.28
N PHE A 69 -2.72 -11.25 4.44
CA PHE A 69 -2.22 -10.70 5.70
C PHE A 69 -1.06 -11.52 6.26
N LEU A 70 0.06 -10.86 6.52
CA LEU A 70 1.20 -11.46 7.21
C LEU A 70 0.99 -11.45 8.73
N ALA A 71 1.63 -12.36 9.42
CA ALA A 71 1.66 -12.37 10.89
C ALA A 71 2.19 -11.02 11.41
N GLY A 72 1.55 -10.49 12.46
CA GLY A 72 1.90 -9.19 13.06
C GLY A 72 1.27 -7.96 12.41
N THR A 73 0.52 -8.11 11.31
CA THR A 73 -0.22 -7.00 10.71
C THR A 73 -1.41 -6.56 11.58
N LYS A 74 -1.86 -5.33 11.37
CA LYS A 74 -3.04 -4.76 12.06
C LYS A 74 -4.31 -5.56 11.73
N ALA A 75 -4.43 -6.04 10.49
CA ALA A 75 -5.52 -6.88 10.05
C ALA A 75 -5.59 -8.20 10.82
N VAL A 76 -4.45 -8.89 11.00
CA VAL A 76 -4.39 -10.15 11.77
C VAL A 76 -4.78 -9.89 13.22
N LYS A 77 -4.30 -8.81 13.84
CA LYS A 77 -4.69 -8.43 15.20
C LYS A 77 -6.19 -8.13 15.28
N ALA A 78 -6.72 -7.27 14.39
CA ALA A 78 -8.14 -6.92 14.36
C ALA A 78 -9.03 -8.17 14.17
N LYS A 79 -8.61 -9.12 13.34
CA LYS A 79 -9.30 -10.39 13.13
C LYS A 79 -9.31 -11.26 14.40
N SER A 80 -8.19 -11.38 15.10
CA SER A 80 -8.11 -12.13 16.36
C SER A 80 -8.94 -11.51 17.50
N GLU A 81 -9.16 -10.19 17.45
CA GLU A 81 -9.98 -9.43 18.40
C GLU A 81 -11.46 -9.36 17.98
N GLY A 82 -11.87 -10.00 16.88
CA GLY A 82 -13.25 -9.96 16.35
C GLY A 82 -13.65 -8.60 15.78
N GLN A 83 -12.69 -7.73 15.48
CA GLN A 83 -12.91 -6.38 14.95
C GLN A 83 -12.87 -6.32 13.42
N LEU A 84 -12.40 -7.38 12.75
CA LEU A 84 -12.36 -7.54 11.31
C LEU A 84 -12.96 -8.91 10.95
N SER A 85 -14.15 -8.90 10.36
CA SER A 85 -14.86 -10.09 9.91
C SER A 85 -14.46 -10.49 8.47
N GLU A 86 -14.77 -11.72 8.07
CA GLU A 86 -14.62 -12.16 6.67
C GLU A 86 -15.52 -11.33 5.73
N GLN A 87 -16.69 -10.89 6.23
CA GLN A 87 -17.58 -10.02 5.46
C GLN A 87 -16.94 -8.65 5.22
N ASP A 88 -16.32 -8.03 6.23
CA ASP A 88 -15.59 -6.76 6.06
C ASP A 88 -14.48 -6.90 5.01
N ILE A 89 -13.72 -8.00 5.06
CA ILE A 89 -12.65 -8.28 4.09
C ILE A 89 -13.23 -8.39 2.68
N SER A 90 -14.33 -9.13 2.51
CA SER A 90 -15.01 -9.29 1.22
C SER A 90 -15.55 -7.96 0.69
N ASP A 91 -16.19 -7.18 1.54
CA ASP A 91 -16.76 -5.87 1.17
C ASP A 91 -15.67 -4.88 0.76
N LEU A 92 -14.53 -4.85 1.46
CA LEU A 92 -13.39 -4.00 1.12
C LEU A 92 -12.70 -4.47 -0.18
N ALA A 93 -12.58 -5.79 -0.39
CA ALA A 93 -12.06 -6.34 -1.63
C ALA A 93 -12.96 -5.97 -2.83
N ASN A 94 -14.28 -6.11 -2.69
CA ASN A 94 -15.25 -5.74 -3.73
C ASN A 94 -15.25 -4.22 -3.97
N TYR A 95 -15.10 -3.42 -2.93
CA TYR A 95 -14.98 -1.96 -3.04
C TYR A 95 -13.76 -1.58 -3.89
N LEU A 96 -12.57 -2.11 -3.55
CA LEU A 96 -11.33 -1.83 -4.31
C LEU A 96 -11.44 -2.33 -5.75
N HIS A 97 -11.98 -3.53 -5.97
CA HIS A 97 -12.20 -4.08 -7.31
C HIS A 97 -13.06 -3.14 -8.17
N SER A 98 -14.19 -2.65 -7.62
CA SER A 98 -15.08 -1.73 -8.30
C SER A 98 -14.42 -0.37 -8.58
N ALA A 99 -13.62 0.15 -7.64
CA ALA A 99 -12.86 1.39 -7.82
C ALA A 99 -11.82 1.27 -8.95
N ILE A 100 -11.12 0.13 -9.05
CA ILE A 100 -10.17 -0.15 -10.12
C ILE A 100 -10.88 -0.26 -11.48
N ILE A 101 -11.97 -1.01 -11.58
CA ILE A 101 -12.77 -1.12 -12.82
C ILE A 101 -13.21 0.27 -13.29
N LYS A 102 -13.75 1.08 -12.36
CA LYS A 102 -14.14 2.45 -12.67
C LYS A 102 -12.97 3.29 -13.18
N ALA A 103 -11.82 3.24 -12.53
CA ALA A 103 -10.63 3.97 -12.92
C ALA A 103 -10.17 3.61 -14.35
N ILE A 104 -10.19 2.33 -14.71
CA ILE A 104 -9.83 1.82 -16.05
C ILE A 104 -10.83 2.30 -17.10
N SER A 105 -12.13 2.18 -16.80
CA SER A 105 -13.20 2.59 -17.72
C SER A 105 -13.20 4.10 -17.93
N ASP A 106 -13.02 4.89 -16.87
CA ASP A 106 -12.94 6.36 -16.94
C ASP A 106 -11.69 6.85 -17.72
N ALA A 107 -10.62 6.04 -17.78
CA ALA A 107 -9.45 6.28 -18.62
C ALA A 107 -9.62 5.80 -20.08
N GLY A 108 -10.81 5.32 -20.46
CA GLY A 108 -11.15 4.92 -21.82
C GLY A 108 -10.65 3.54 -22.24
N TYR A 109 -10.17 2.71 -21.31
CA TYR A 109 -9.77 1.34 -21.60
C TYR A 109 -10.94 0.37 -21.46
N LYS A 110 -10.86 -0.76 -22.20
CA LYS A 110 -11.84 -1.83 -22.11
C LYS A 110 -11.58 -2.74 -20.93
N ILE A 111 -12.65 -3.19 -20.30
CA ILE A 111 -12.60 -4.31 -19.35
C ILE A 111 -12.83 -5.59 -20.13
N GLU A 112 -11.89 -6.52 -20.02
CA GLU A 112 -11.87 -7.79 -20.73
C GLU A 112 -11.89 -8.96 -19.74
N TYR A 113 -12.36 -10.11 -20.20
CA TYR A 113 -12.50 -11.31 -19.37
C TYR A 113 -11.65 -12.48 -19.88
N ARG A 114 -10.99 -12.31 -21.03
CA ARG A 114 -10.16 -13.34 -21.66
C ARG A 114 -8.82 -12.77 -22.07
N SER A 115 -7.77 -13.57 -21.86
CA SER A 115 -6.42 -13.23 -22.31
C SER A 115 -6.38 -13.15 -23.83
N SER A 116 -5.79 -12.08 -24.35
CA SER A 116 -5.55 -11.89 -25.79
C SER A 116 -4.40 -10.88 -25.99
N PRO A 117 -3.83 -10.81 -27.21
CA PRO A 117 -2.81 -9.82 -27.51
C PRO A 117 -3.32 -8.39 -27.27
N GLY A 118 -2.50 -7.55 -26.65
CA GLY A 118 -2.86 -6.17 -26.31
C GLY A 118 -3.74 -6.01 -25.06
N ILE A 119 -3.98 -7.09 -24.30
CA ILE A 119 -4.69 -7.08 -23.04
C ILE A 119 -3.70 -7.35 -21.90
N ALA A 120 -3.72 -6.50 -20.87
CA ALA A 120 -2.98 -6.72 -19.64
C ALA A 120 -3.91 -7.24 -18.52
N ARG A 121 -3.32 -7.83 -17.49
CA ARG A 121 -4.02 -8.33 -16.31
C ARG A 121 -3.56 -7.57 -15.09
N ILE A 122 -4.50 -7.06 -14.31
CA ILE A 122 -4.28 -6.39 -13.04
C ILE A 122 -4.55 -7.38 -11.91
N ARG A 123 -3.57 -7.58 -11.03
CA ARG A 123 -3.64 -8.44 -9.86
C ARG A 123 -3.37 -7.58 -8.63
N VAL A 124 -4.20 -7.69 -7.60
CA VAL A 124 -4.08 -6.90 -6.37
C VAL A 124 -4.34 -7.78 -5.16
N ALA A 125 -3.54 -7.60 -4.12
CA ALA A 125 -3.77 -8.14 -2.80
C ALA A 125 -3.80 -7.02 -1.76
N ILE A 126 -4.81 -7.03 -0.89
CA ILE A 126 -4.81 -6.25 0.35
C ILE A 126 -3.92 -6.98 1.34
N THR A 127 -2.88 -6.33 1.85
CA THR A 127 -1.86 -6.94 2.70
C THR A 127 -1.93 -6.50 4.15
N ASP A 128 -2.63 -5.40 4.44
CA ASP A 128 -3.01 -4.96 5.78
C ASP A 128 -4.24 -4.06 5.75
N LEU A 129 -4.97 -4.02 6.87
CA LEU A 129 -6.14 -3.17 7.08
C LEU A 129 -6.09 -2.60 8.51
N GLU A 130 -6.23 -1.29 8.61
CA GLU A 130 -6.32 -0.58 9.87
C GLU A 130 -7.69 0.06 10.03
N LYS A 131 -8.39 -0.32 11.11
CA LYS A 131 -9.70 0.23 11.44
C LYS A 131 -9.59 1.72 11.80
N THR A 132 -10.54 2.52 11.34
CA THR A 132 -10.66 3.92 11.75
C THR A 132 -11.17 4.00 13.19
N ASN A 133 -10.45 4.72 14.05
CA ASN A 133 -11.01 5.11 15.34
C ASN A 133 -11.89 6.36 15.13
N VAL A 134 -13.18 6.14 14.93
CA VAL A 134 -14.12 7.19 14.53
C VAL A 134 -14.17 8.32 15.56
N ALA A 135 -14.13 8.01 16.86
CA ALA A 135 -14.16 9.02 17.92
C ALA A 135 -12.92 9.93 17.85
N LEU A 136 -11.73 9.36 17.67
CA LEU A 136 -10.48 10.10 17.56
C LEU A 136 -10.36 10.84 16.21
N ALA A 137 -10.81 10.21 15.13
CA ALA A 137 -10.82 10.80 13.80
C ALA A 137 -11.82 11.99 13.68
N ALA A 138 -12.81 12.05 14.53
CA ALA A 138 -13.77 13.16 14.60
C ALA A 138 -13.20 14.41 15.30
N VAL A 139 -12.03 14.35 15.93
CA VAL A 139 -11.33 15.49 16.52
C VAL A 139 -10.47 16.18 15.46
N PRO A 140 -10.85 17.34 14.89
CA PRO A 140 -10.17 17.92 13.72
C PRO A 140 -8.69 18.17 13.97
N GLN A 141 -8.32 18.70 15.14
CA GLN A 141 -6.92 19.03 15.47
C GLN A 141 -6.04 17.77 15.54
N ALA A 142 -6.51 16.71 16.20
CA ALA A 142 -5.78 15.45 16.29
C ALA A 142 -5.62 14.82 14.91
N ARG A 143 -6.70 14.78 14.12
CA ARG A 143 -6.70 14.22 12.77
C ARG A 143 -5.77 14.96 11.82
N MET A 144 -5.84 16.28 11.76
CA MET A 144 -5.04 17.10 10.83
C MET A 144 -3.55 17.07 11.18
N LEU A 145 -3.21 17.23 12.46
CA LEU A 145 -1.82 17.37 12.90
C LEU A 145 -1.08 16.02 12.96
N THR A 146 -1.73 14.99 13.47
CA THR A 146 -1.06 13.70 13.75
C THR A 146 -1.55 12.55 12.84
N GLY A 147 -2.71 12.72 12.18
CA GLY A 147 -3.38 11.61 11.48
C GLY A 147 -3.97 10.58 12.45
N ALA A 148 -4.18 10.95 13.72
CA ALA A 148 -4.69 10.03 14.72
C ALA A 148 -6.07 9.49 14.34
N GLY A 149 -6.24 8.17 14.42
CA GLY A 149 -7.50 7.47 14.20
C GLY A 149 -7.97 7.38 12.75
N VAL A 150 -7.19 7.84 11.75
CA VAL A 150 -7.65 7.84 10.34
C VAL A 150 -7.77 6.45 9.72
N GLY A 151 -7.19 5.40 10.33
CA GLY A 151 -7.14 4.07 9.74
C GLY A 151 -6.24 4.02 8.51
N GLY A 152 -6.38 2.97 7.69
CA GLY A 152 -5.60 2.83 6.47
C GLY A 152 -5.62 1.43 5.89
N ALA A 153 -4.83 1.20 4.84
CA ALA A 153 -4.64 -0.09 4.23
C ALA A 153 -3.24 -0.22 3.62
N ALA A 154 -2.82 -1.47 3.40
CA ALA A 154 -1.64 -1.80 2.60
C ALA A 154 -2.01 -2.73 1.46
N MET A 155 -1.28 -2.64 0.35
CA MET A 155 -1.49 -3.49 -0.81
C MET A 155 -0.20 -3.88 -1.52
N GLU A 156 -0.26 -4.98 -2.21
CA GLU A 156 0.60 -5.35 -3.32
C GLU A 156 -0.22 -5.41 -4.59
N ALA A 157 0.25 -4.79 -5.66
CA ALA A 157 -0.43 -4.84 -6.95
C ALA A 157 0.58 -4.96 -8.10
N GLU A 158 0.18 -5.65 -9.15
CA GLU A 158 0.96 -5.73 -10.38
C GLU A 158 0.07 -5.71 -11.62
N ILE A 159 0.65 -5.22 -12.71
CA ILE A 159 0.12 -5.36 -14.06
C ILE A 159 1.04 -6.30 -14.81
N VAL A 160 0.48 -7.36 -15.39
CA VAL A 160 1.21 -8.32 -16.19
C VAL A 160 0.58 -8.43 -17.59
N ASP A 161 1.37 -8.79 -18.57
CA ASP A 161 0.85 -9.18 -19.88
C ASP A 161 -0.04 -10.42 -19.73
N SER A 162 -1.27 -10.38 -20.26
CA SER A 162 -2.26 -11.44 -20.02
C SER A 162 -1.91 -12.77 -20.67
N MET A 163 -1.07 -12.78 -21.71
CA MET A 163 -0.67 -13.97 -22.45
C MET A 163 0.59 -14.61 -21.91
N THR A 164 1.58 -13.78 -21.52
CA THR A 164 2.92 -14.25 -21.16
C THR A 164 3.19 -14.21 -19.65
N GLY A 165 2.39 -13.49 -18.87
CA GLY A 165 2.60 -13.23 -17.46
C GLY A 165 3.76 -12.26 -17.17
N LYS A 166 4.38 -11.66 -18.20
CA LYS A 166 5.49 -10.72 -18.02
C LYS A 166 5.02 -9.50 -17.23
N GLN A 167 5.71 -9.19 -16.14
CA GLN A 167 5.41 -8.03 -15.32
C GLN A 167 5.72 -6.72 -16.06
N ILE A 168 4.74 -5.80 -16.05
CA ILE A 168 4.77 -4.49 -16.69
C ILE A 168 4.89 -3.39 -15.65
N ALA A 169 4.16 -3.53 -14.56
CA ALA A 169 4.21 -2.62 -13.42
C ALA A 169 3.99 -3.38 -12.13
N ALA A 170 4.52 -2.88 -11.03
CA ALA A 170 4.30 -3.41 -9.71
C ALA A 170 4.40 -2.32 -8.65
N VAL A 171 3.65 -2.48 -7.55
CA VAL A 171 3.68 -1.57 -6.40
C VAL A 171 3.46 -2.34 -5.11
N VAL A 172 4.20 -1.96 -4.07
CA VAL A 172 3.95 -2.33 -2.67
C VAL A 172 3.79 -1.04 -1.91
N GLU A 173 2.67 -0.84 -1.26
CA GLU A 173 2.37 0.43 -0.60
C GLU A 173 1.52 0.25 0.65
N THR A 174 1.88 1.00 1.69
CA THR A 174 1.04 1.22 2.87
C THR A 174 0.56 2.66 2.87
N LYS A 175 -0.74 2.88 3.09
CA LYS A 175 -1.33 4.20 3.07
C LYS A 175 -2.29 4.41 4.22
N ALA A 176 -2.07 5.48 4.98
CA ALA A 176 -3.05 5.99 5.94
C ALA A 176 -4.24 6.62 5.23
N GLY A 177 -5.39 6.60 5.88
CA GLY A 177 -6.60 7.26 5.41
C GLY A 177 -6.46 8.79 5.33
N SER A 178 -7.48 9.43 4.77
CA SER A 178 -7.51 10.89 4.61
C SER A 178 -7.46 11.64 5.94
N ARG A 179 -6.63 12.67 6.01
CA ARG A 179 -6.57 13.61 7.16
C ARG A 179 -7.58 14.75 7.05
N VAL A 180 -8.32 14.84 5.96
CA VAL A 180 -9.35 15.87 5.78
C VAL A 180 -10.44 15.69 6.84
N PRO A 181 -10.81 16.73 7.63
CA PRO A 181 -11.83 16.63 8.65
C PRO A 181 -13.17 16.16 8.07
N PHE A 182 -13.91 15.40 8.86
CA PHE A 182 -15.27 14.91 8.54
C PHE A 182 -15.38 13.98 7.33
N THR A 183 -14.26 13.48 6.77
CA THR A 183 -14.28 12.46 5.72
C THR A 183 -13.93 11.08 6.28
N GLY A 184 -14.47 10.01 5.69
CA GLY A 184 -14.12 8.64 6.07
C GLY A 184 -14.39 8.30 7.54
N LEU A 185 -15.45 8.88 8.15
CA LEU A 185 -15.86 8.66 9.53
C LEU A 185 -16.71 7.38 9.65
N SER A 186 -16.19 6.27 9.18
CA SER A 186 -16.74 4.93 9.37
C SER A 186 -15.62 3.98 9.74
N ASP A 187 -15.94 2.82 10.26
CA ASP A 187 -14.97 1.81 10.72
C ASP A 187 -13.84 1.52 9.70
N TRP A 188 -14.18 1.50 8.44
CA TRP A 188 -13.26 1.25 7.31
C TRP A 188 -13.08 2.47 6.40
N GLY A 189 -13.46 3.67 6.86
CA GLY A 189 -13.40 4.89 6.06
C GLY A 189 -11.98 5.27 5.65
N GLY A 190 -10.99 5.04 6.52
CA GLY A 190 -9.58 5.25 6.22
C GLY A 190 -9.05 4.29 5.16
N ALA A 191 -9.40 3.00 5.25
CA ALA A 191 -9.05 2.00 4.25
C ALA A 191 -9.66 2.34 2.89
N LYS A 192 -10.95 2.68 2.83
CA LYS A 192 -11.61 3.11 1.59
C LYS A 192 -10.97 4.36 0.99
N SER A 193 -10.60 5.35 1.81
CA SER A 193 -9.88 6.54 1.31
C SER A 193 -8.52 6.19 0.68
N ALA A 194 -7.79 5.23 1.25
CA ALA A 194 -6.54 4.74 0.65
C ALA A 194 -6.81 4.06 -0.70
N MET A 195 -7.85 3.22 -0.78
CA MET A 195 -8.26 2.51 -2.00
C MET A 195 -8.68 3.46 -3.12
N ASP A 196 -9.45 4.51 -2.80
CA ASP A 196 -9.85 5.55 -3.75
C ASP A 196 -8.65 6.29 -4.33
N GLU A 197 -7.65 6.59 -3.49
CA GLU A 197 -6.43 7.23 -3.97
C GLU A 197 -5.60 6.30 -4.84
N TRP A 198 -5.53 4.99 -4.53
CA TRP A 198 -4.88 4.02 -5.40
C TRP A 198 -5.55 3.92 -6.77
N ALA A 199 -6.89 3.87 -6.81
CA ALA A 199 -7.66 3.86 -8.06
C ALA A 199 -7.45 5.17 -8.86
N SER A 200 -7.45 6.32 -8.18
CA SER A 200 -7.18 7.62 -8.82
C SER A 200 -5.77 7.68 -9.43
N ARG A 201 -4.76 7.19 -8.72
CA ARG A 201 -3.39 7.12 -9.25
C ARG A 201 -3.24 6.13 -10.39
N LEU A 202 -3.94 4.99 -10.35
CA LEU A 202 -3.99 4.08 -11.49
C LEU A 202 -4.55 4.80 -12.72
N ARG A 203 -5.69 5.47 -12.60
CA ARG A 203 -6.28 6.27 -13.68
C ARG A 203 -5.28 7.27 -14.25
N GLN A 204 -4.65 8.07 -13.39
CA GLN A 204 -3.64 9.06 -13.83
C GLN A 204 -2.52 8.40 -14.64
N ARG A 205 -2.01 7.23 -14.21
CA ARG A 205 -0.94 6.50 -14.92
C ARG A 205 -1.41 5.95 -16.27
N LEU A 206 -2.66 5.56 -16.37
CA LEU A 206 -3.26 5.11 -17.63
C LEU A 206 -3.46 6.29 -18.59
N ASP A 207 -3.92 7.45 -18.10
CA ASP A 207 -4.05 8.68 -18.89
C ASP A 207 -2.67 9.15 -19.41
N GLU A 208 -1.63 9.13 -18.55
CA GLU A 208 -0.24 9.42 -18.95
C GLU A 208 0.27 8.47 -20.03
N ALA A 209 -0.06 7.17 -19.95
CA ALA A 209 0.36 6.16 -20.93
C ALA A 209 -0.38 6.33 -22.29
N GLN A 210 -1.63 6.79 -22.27
CA GLN A 210 -2.36 7.11 -23.50
C GLN A 210 -1.80 8.34 -24.22
N SER A 211 -1.42 9.38 -23.48
CA SER A 211 -0.90 10.62 -24.07
C SER A 211 0.48 10.47 -24.75
N GLN A 212 1.12 9.30 -24.58
CA GLN A 212 2.42 8.98 -25.20
C GLN A 212 2.27 8.10 -26.46
N ARG A 213 1.05 7.80 -26.90
CA ARG A 213 0.74 7.08 -28.14
C ARG A 213 0.62 8.04 -29.31
#